data_3c7f1b351fdf71be6badad7d72f7f9d0
#
_entry.id   3c7f1b351fdf71be6badad7d72f7f9d0
#
_cell.length_a   1.000
_cell.length_b   1.000
_cell.length_c   1.000
_cell.angle_alpha   90.00
_cell.angle_beta   90.00
_cell.angle_gamma   90.00
#
_symmetry.space_group_name_H-M   'P 1'
#
loop_
_entity.id
_entity.type
_entity.pdbx_description
1 polymer ?
#
loop_
_entity_poly.entity_id
_entity_poly.type
_entity_poly.pdbx_seq_one_letter_code
_entity_poly.pdbx_strand_id
1 'polypeptide(L)'
;MADEPQEGRIILYQEDGRNVPVEVTYWRETFWLTQQKMAELFDTTTSNISMHLKNIFESGELDESSCLIKFRISEFNKKPTNFYNLDAIIAVGYRVNSRQATQFRQWATGILREYIVKGFALNDDMLKNGRPFGDDYFEELLDRIRDIRTSERRFWQKVTDLFSEVSYDYDPNSQTARDFFASCQNKMHYAVTHQTAAEIVMDRVDAGKPNMGLTTWKGAPKGHPRSTDVTVAKNYLNEREMKALNTLTTGLLDLVEARVLNHTLTSMEECATLIDQYISLSGMPLLEGKGNRGHEQMRRKALDEFHKWDAARESDFDRFAKGLDGTGR
;
A
#
# COMPACT_ATOMS: atom_id res chain seq x y z
N MET A 1 -4.11 -20.53 -8.56
CA MET A 1 -3.70 -21.83 -7.95
C MET A 1 -4.39 -21.96 -6.61
N ALA A 2 -4.82 -23.16 -6.25
CA ALA A 2 -5.48 -23.61 -5.03
C ALA A 2 -6.92 -23.09 -4.80
N ASP A 3 -7.83 -23.69 -5.56
CA ASP A 3 -9.28 -23.63 -5.27
C ASP A 3 -9.70 -24.72 -4.26
N GLU A 4 -8.72 -25.36 -3.59
CA GLU A 4 -8.94 -26.41 -2.61
C GLU A 4 -8.69 -25.90 -1.18
N PRO A 5 -9.58 -26.21 -0.23
CA PRO A 5 -9.42 -25.87 1.18
C PRO A 5 -8.16 -26.54 1.76
N GLN A 6 -7.36 -25.77 2.49
CA GLN A 6 -6.15 -26.23 3.16
C GLN A 6 -6.40 -26.25 4.69
N GLU A 7 -6.14 -27.40 5.31
CA GLU A 7 -6.20 -27.50 6.78
C GLU A 7 -4.84 -27.15 7.39
N GLY A 8 -4.87 -26.39 8.48
CA GLY A 8 -3.65 -26.00 9.16
C GLY A 8 -3.92 -25.43 10.55
N ARG A 9 -2.82 -25.04 11.22
CA ARG A 9 -2.87 -24.39 12.53
C ARG A 9 -2.37 -22.98 12.41
N ILE A 10 -3.13 -22.05 12.99
CA ILE A 10 -2.69 -20.67 13.14
C ILE A 10 -2.65 -20.29 14.62
N ILE A 11 -1.85 -19.28 14.95
CA ILE A 11 -1.90 -18.62 16.24
C ILE A 11 -2.85 -17.43 16.06
N LEU A 12 -4.07 -17.56 16.59
CA LEU A 12 -5.06 -16.50 16.44
C LEU A 12 -4.80 -15.39 17.47
N TYR A 13 -4.48 -15.77 18.72
CA TYR A 13 -4.14 -14.82 19.78
C TYR A 13 -3.21 -15.48 20.83
N GLN A 14 -2.70 -14.68 21.78
CA GLN A 14 -1.87 -15.14 22.88
C GLN A 14 -2.64 -15.09 24.21
N GLU A 15 -2.52 -16.13 25.01
CA GLU A 15 -3.06 -16.22 26.35
C GLU A 15 -1.90 -16.27 27.36
N ASP A 16 -1.83 -15.30 28.28
CA ASP A 16 -0.76 -15.20 29.30
C ASP A 16 0.67 -15.39 28.72
N GLY A 17 0.93 -14.82 27.53
CA GLY A 17 2.21 -14.95 26.82
C GLY A 17 2.40 -16.29 26.09
N ARG A 18 1.39 -17.16 26.06
CA ARG A 18 1.41 -18.42 25.32
C ARG A 18 0.57 -18.32 24.07
N ASN A 19 1.11 -18.81 22.96
CA ASN A 19 0.39 -18.91 21.72
C ASN A 19 -0.77 -19.89 21.83
N VAL A 20 -1.98 -19.48 21.48
CA VAL A 20 -3.16 -20.35 21.37
C VAL A 20 -3.27 -20.82 19.91
N PRO A 21 -2.84 -22.06 19.59
CA PRO A 21 -2.98 -22.60 18.25
C PRO A 21 -4.42 -22.98 17.99
N VAL A 22 -4.95 -22.58 16.85
CA VAL A 22 -6.30 -22.92 16.39
C VAL A 22 -6.19 -23.70 15.08
N GLU A 23 -6.84 -24.85 15.02
CA GLU A 23 -6.98 -25.59 13.77
C GLU A 23 -8.03 -24.91 12.92
N VAL A 24 -7.63 -24.47 11.74
CA VAL A 24 -8.48 -23.74 10.81
C VAL A 24 -8.45 -24.36 9.42
N THR A 25 -9.48 -24.13 8.64
CA THR A 25 -9.47 -24.37 7.20
C THR A 25 -9.23 -23.04 6.51
N TYR A 26 -8.16 -22.92 5.71
CA TYR A 26 -7.87 -21.75 4.88
C TYR A 26 -8.42 -21.95 3.47
N TRP A 27 -9.26 -21.03 3.00
CA TRP A 27 -9.83 -21.06 1.66
C TRP A 27 -10.35 -19.66 1.26
N ARG A 28 -10.13 -19.27 0.01
CA ARG A 28 -10.53 -17.95 -0.52
C ARG A 28 -10.03 -16.80 0.35
N GLU A 29 -8.74 -16.83 0.65
CA GLU A 29 -8.02 -15.79 1.41
C GLU A 29 -8.55 -15.52 2.83
N THR A 30 -9.36 -16.43 3.39
CA THR A 30 -9.88 -16.31 4.75
C THR A 30 -9.83 -17.63 5.50
N PHE A 31 -10.05 -17.56 6.82
CA PHE A 31 -10.11 -18.73 7.68
C PHE A 31 -11.55 -19.13 7.93
N TRP A 32 -11.76 -20.42 8.03
CA TRP A 32 -13.07 -21.03 8.23
C TRP A 32 -13.03 -21.96 9.44
N LEU A 33 -14.01 -21.84 10.33
CA LEU A 33 -14.21 -22.73 11.47
C LEU A 33 -15.63 -23.33 11.48
N THR A 34 -15.73 -24.53 12.01
CA THR A 34 -17.04 -25.10 12.36
C THR A 34 -17.55 -24.53 13.69
N GLN A 35 -18.84 -24.66 13.97
CA GLN A 35 -19.41 -24.27 15.28
C GLN A 35 -18.73 -25.00 16.44
N GLN A 36 -18.32 -26.25 16.24
CA GLN A 36 -17.60 -27.02 17.24
C GLN A 36 -16.21 -26.39 17.53
N LYS A 37 -15.45 -26.05 16.49
CA LYS A 37 -14.15 -25.42 16.64
C LYS A 37 -14.24 -24.02 17.25
N MET A 38 -15.29 -23.25 16.95
CA MET A 38 -15.55 -21.99 17.63
C MET A 38 -15.90 -22.19 19.11
N ALA A 39 -16.65 -23.24 19.44
CA ALA A 39 -16.97 -23.58 20.84
C ALA A 39 -15.72 -23.96 21.64
N GLU A 40 -14.80 -24.73 21.04
CA GLU A 40 -13.48 -25.03 21.60
C GLU A 40 -12.62 -23.77 21.77
N LEU A 41 -12.55 -22.90 20.73
CA LEU A 41 -11.80 -21.65 20.75
C LEU A 41 -12.22 -20.71 21.87
N PHE A 42 -13.52 -20.56 22.06
CA PHE A 42 -14.08 -19.59 23.02
C PHE A 42 -14.51 -20.24 24.35
N ASP A 43 -14.17 -21.50 24.58
CA ASP A 43 -14.54 -22.27 25.78
C ASP A 43 -16.03 -22.12 26.14
N THR A 44 -16.87 -22.55 25.21
CA THR A 44 -18.32 -22.46 25.33
C THR A 44 -19.01 -23.67 24.66
N THR A 45 -20.32 -23.72 24.65
CA THR A 45 -21.07 -24.80 24.00
C THR A 45 -21.39 -24.48 22.55
N THR A 46 -21.53 -25.52 21.73
CA THR A 46 -21.97 -25.38 20.32
C THR A 46 -23.37 -24.74 20.23
N SER A 47 -24.24 -25.01 21.20
CA SER A 47 -25.57 -24.38 21.27
C SER A 47 -25.48 -22.87 21.47
N ASN A 48 -24.53 -22.41 22.31
CA ASN A 48 -24.31 -20.98 22.53
C ASN A 48 -23.76 -20.31 21.27
N ILE A 49 -22.80 -20.95 20.58
CA ILE A 49 -22.31 -20.48 19.27
C ILE A 49 -23.45 -20.38 18.25
N SER A 50 -24.27 -21.42 18.15
CA SER A 50 -25.40 -21.43 17.21
C SER A 50 -26.39 -20.29 17.49
N MET A 51 -26.69 -20.02 18.76
CA MET A 51 -27.55 -18.90 19.18
C MET A 51 -26.95 -17.54 18.77
N HIS A 52 -25.63 -17.33 19.00
CA HIS A 52 -24.99 -16.09 18.62
C HIS A 52 -24.95 -15.89 17.10
N LEU A 53 -24.61 -16.92 16.32
CA LEU A 53 -24.64 -16.87 14.84
C LEU A 53 -26.04 -16.53 14.33
N LYS A 54 -27.08 -17.18 14.87
CA LYS A 54 -28.47 -16.87 14.52
C LYS A 54 -28.79 -15.39 14.76
N ASN A 55 -28.46 -14.87 15.94
CA ASN A 55 -28.71 -13.46 16.28
C ASN A 55 -27.93 -12.49 15.40
N ILE A 56 -26.69 -12.83 14.98
CA ILE A 56 -25.87 -12.02 14.08
C ILE A 56 -26.51 -11.90 12.70
N PHE A 57 -26.97 -13.01 12.14
CA PHE A 57 -27.62 -13.04 10.83
C PHE A 57 -29.02 -12.43 10.86
N GLU A 58 -29.84 -12.71 11.88
CA GLU A 58 -31.19 -12.12 12.03
C GLU A 58 -31.16 -10.61 12.27
N SER A 59 -30.09 -10.08 12.91
CA SER A 59 -29.95 -8.63 13.11
C SER A 59 -29.42 -7.90 11.86
N GLY A 60 -29.00 -8.63 10.82
CA GLY A 60 -28.39 -8.06 9.62
C GLY A 60 -26.97 -7.52 9.84
N GLU A 61 -26.30 -7.87 10.95
CA GLU A 61 -24.91 -7.48 11.20
C GLU A 61 -23.96 -8.10 10.17
N LEU A 62 -24.22 -9.36 9.80
CA LEU A 62 -23.53 -10.06 8.71
C LEU A 62 -24.56 -10.76 7.81
N ASP A 63 -24.22 -10.88 6.52
CA ASP A 63 -24.99 -11.69 5.58
C ASP A 63 -24.57 -13.16 5.67
N GLU A 64 -25.52 -14.05 5.99
CA GLU A 64 -25.29 -15.48 6.11
C GLU A 64 -24.69 -16.07 4.82
N SER A 65 -25.13 -15.62 3.65
CA SER A 65 -24.70 -16.18 2.36
C SER A 65 -23.21 -15.92 2.08
N SER A 66 -22.63 -14.84 2.63
CA SER A 66 -21.22 -14.49 2.51
C SER A 66 -20.34 -15.14 3.60
N CYS A 67 -20.95 -15.51 4.73
CA CYS A 67 -20.25 -15.98 5.92
C CYS A 67 -20.31 -17.50 6.13
N LEU A 68 -21.17 -18.21 5.40
CA LEU A 68 -21.41 -19.64 5.58
C LEU A 68 -21.15 -20.42 4.29
N ILE A 69 -20.36 -21.47 4.42
CA ILE A 69 -20.15 -22.47 3.36
C ILE A 69 -20.40 -23.88 3.89
N LYS A 70 -20.73 -24.81 2.98
CA LYS A 70 -20.99 -26.20 3.32
C LYS A 70 -19.99 -27.10 2.61
N PHE A 71 -19.14 -27.76 3.39
CA PHE A 71 -18.19 -28.74 2.90
C PHE A 71 -18.49 -30.15 3.41
N ARG A 72 -18.08 -31.16 2.61
CA ARG A 72 -17.97 -32.53 3.07
C ARG A 72 -16.54 -32.78 3.55
N ILE A 73 -16.38 -33.03 4.83
CA ILE A 73 -15.06 -33.25 5.48
C ILE A 73 -14.47 -34.60 5.05
N SER A 74 -15.26 -35.58 4.66
CA SER A 74 -14.80 -36.88 4.16
C SER A 74 -15.85 -37.55 3.27
N GLU A 75 -15.41 -38.49 2.43
CA GLU A 75 -16.31 -39.32 1.60
C GLU A 75 -17.27 -40.18 2.43
N PHE A 76 -16.90 -40.49 3.67
CA PHE A 76 -17.70 -41.28 4.60
C PHE A 76 -18.80 -40.45 5.28
N ASN A 77 -18.70 -39.12 5.27
CA ASN A 77 -19.65 -38.25 5.95
C ASN A 77 -20.72 -37.77 4.95
N LYS A 78 -21.92 -38.36 5.01
CA LYS A 78 -23.04 -38.10 4.09
C LYS A 78 -23.64 -36.70 4.24
N LYS A 79 -23.41 -36.02 5.38
CA LYS A 79 -23.95 -34.66 5.62
C LYS A 79 -22.84 -33.62 5.48
N PRO A 80 -23.06 -32.53 4.71
CA PRO A 80 -22.15 -31.43 4.68
C PRO A 80 -22.09 -30.72 6.04
N THR A 81 -20.90 -30.28 6.42
CA THR A 81 -20.64 -29.52 7.64
C THR A 81 -20.62 -28.03 7.32
N ASN A 82 -21.22 -27.23 8.19
CA ASN A 82 -21.22 -25.78 8.08
C ASN A 82 -19.89 -25.22 8.58
N PHE A 83 -19.25 -24.37 7.75
CA PHE A 83 -18.06 -23.60 8.07
C PHE A 83 -18.39 -22.12 8.00
N TYR A 84 -17.85 -21.36 8.93
CA TYR A 84 -18.07 -19.92 9.08
C TYR A 84 -16.73 -19.18 8.90
N ASN A 85 -16.77 -18.08 8.17
CA ASN A 85 -15.58 -17.30 7.86
C ASN A 85 -15.05 -16.48 9.05
N LEU A 86 -13.93 -15.80 8.86
CA LEU A 86 -13.28 -14.99 9.90
C LEU A 86 -14.21 -13.90 10.46
N ASP A 87 -15.06 -13.28 9.62
CA ASP A 87 -15.98 -12.23 10.06
C ASP A 87 -16.99 -12.78 11.09
N ALA A 88 -17.55 -13.95 10.79
CA ALA A 88 -18.48 -14.62 11.72
C ALA A 88 -17.76 -15.06 13.02
N ILE A 89 -16.50 -15.52 12.94
CA ILE A 89 -15.70 -15.89 14.11
C ILE A 89 -15.47 -14.67 15.01
N ILE A 90 -15.10 -13.54 14.42
CA ILE A 90 -14.90 -12.27 15.14
C ILE A 90 -16.20 -11.82 15.81
N ALA A 91 -17.30 -11.76 15.06
CA ALA A 91 -18.60 -11.32 15.58
C ALA A 91 -19.09 -12.19 16.77
N VAL A 92 -18.91 -13.52 16.69
CA VAL A 92 -19.19 -14.44 17.78
C VAL A 92 -18.27 -14.18 18.98
N GLY A 93 -16.96 -13.98 18.76
CA GLY A 93 -15.97 -13.71 19.82
C GLY A 93 -16.26 -12.44 20.62
N TYR A 94 -16.92 -11.45 19.99
CA TYR A 94 -17.37 -10.25 20.72
C TYR A 94 -18.64 -10.48 21.55
N ARG A 95 -19.42 -11.52 21.29
CA ARG A 95 -20.70 -11.81 21.97
C ARG A 95 -20.61 -12.88 23.05
N VAL A 96 -19.69 -13.83 22.90
CA VAL A 96 -19.51 -14.91 23.88
C VAL A 96 -18.98 -14.36 25.21
N ASN A 97 -19.58 -14.82 26.32
CA ASN A 97 -19.13 -14.47 27.66
C ASN A 97 -18.30 -15.60 28.26
N SER A 98 -17.00 -15.60 27.96
CA SER A 98 -16.01 -16.53 28.54
C SER A 98 -14.68 -15.81 28.76
N ARG A 99 -13.75 -16.47 29.52
CA ARG A 99 -12.40 -15.95 29.73
C ARG A 99 -11.66 -15.85 28.39
N GLN A 100 -11.72 -16.88 27.56
CA GLN A 100 -11.07 -16.97 26.26
C GLN A 100 -11.60 -15.90 25.29
N ALA A 101 -12.93 -15.70 25.24
CA ALA A 101 -13.50 -14.64 24.45
C ALA A 101 -13.07 -13.24 24.94
N THR A 102 -12.88 -13.07 26.26
CA THR A 102 -12.36 -11.81 26.80
C THR A 102 -10.92 -11.56 26.38
N GLN A 103 -10.06 -12.58 26.42
CA GLN A 103 -8.68 -12.49 25.96
C GLN A 103 -8.58 -12.24 24.46
N PHE A 104 -9.43 -12.91 23.68
CA PHE A 104 -9.55 -12.62 22.24
C PHE A 104 -9.90 -11.16 21.98
N ARG A 105 -10.88 -10.59 22.69
CA ARG A 105 -11.23 -9.15 22.56
C ARG A 105 -10.11 -8.22 22.98
N GLN A 106 -9.37 -8.55 24.04
CA GLN A 106 -8.21 -7.76 24.47
C GLN A 106 -7.10 -7.75 23.41
N TRP A 107 -6.80 -8.91 22.83
CA TRP A 107 -5.86 -9.04 21.73
C TRP A 107 -6.30 -8.23 20.49
N ALA A 108 -7.54 -8.42 20.04
CA ALA A 108 -8.08 -7.70 18.90
C ALA A 108 -8.08 -6.17 19.12
N THR A 109 -8.45 -5.72 20.33
CA THR A 109 -8.38 -4.31 20.73
C THR A 109 -6.94 -3.80 20.74
N GLY A 110 -5.96 -4.64 21.12
CA GLY A 110 -4.53 -4.33 21.05
C GLY A 110 -4.08 -4.00 19.64
N ILE A 111 -4.41 -4.86 18.68
CA ILE A 111 -4.10 -4.68 17.26
C ILE A 111 -4.76 -3.42 16.69
N LEU A 112 -6.05 -3.21 16.97
CA LEU A 112 -6.76 -2.01 16.54
C LEU A 112 -6.16 -0.74 17.12
N ARG A 113 -5.78 -0.75 18.39
CA ARG A 113 -5.11 0.38 19.04
C ARG A 113 -3.76 0.66 18.39
N GLU A 114 -2.98 -0.38 18.11
CA GLU A 114 -1.69 -0.22 17.45
C GLU A 114 -1.86 0.42 16.07
N TYR A 115 -2.80 -0.09 15.27
CA TYR A 115 -3.11 0.47 13.97
C TYR A 115 -3.59 1.92 14.04
N ILE A 116 -4.49 2.25 14.97
CA ILE A 116 -5.02 3.62 15.11
C ILE A 116 -3.94 4.61 15.56
N VAL A 117 -3.08 4.21 16.49
CA VAL A 117 -2.05 5.08 17.08
C VAL A 117 -0.83 5.21 16.17
N LYS A 118 -0.34 4.09 15.62
CA LYS A 118 0.89 4.06 14.82
C LYS A 118 0.63 4.17 13.31
N GLY A 119 -0.58 3.85 12.85
CA GLY A 119 -0.93 3.75 11.42
C GLY A 119 -0.60 2.40 10.78
N PHE A 120 -0.08 1.44 11.54
CA PHE A 120 0.20 0.07 11.11
C PHE A 120 0.13 -0.91 12.27
N ALA A 121 -0.11 -2.18 11.96
CA ALA A 121 0.08 -3.34 12.85
C ALA A 121 0.71 -4.46 12.02
N LEU A 122 1.78 -5.09 12.52
CA LEU A 122 2.54 -6.12 11.81
C LEU A 122 2.60 -7.40 12.66
N ASN A 123 2.52 -8.54 11.98
CA ASN A 123 2.84 -9.83 12.56
C ASN A 123 4.27 -10.21 12.19
N ASP A 124 5.23 -9.79 13.01
CA ASP A 124 6.66 -9.97 12.79
C ASP A 124 7.04 -11.45 12.58
N ASP A 125 6.45 -12.36 13.37
CA ASP A 125 6.76 -13.78 13.27
C ASP A 125 6.33 -14.36 11.92
N MET A 126 5.14 -13.99 11.45
CA MET A 126 4.63 -14.43 10.15
C MET A 126 5.44 -13.84 9.00
N LEU A 127 5.85 -12.58 9.11
CA LEU A 127 6.65 -11.90 8.08
C LEU A 127 8.08 -12.42 7.98
N LYS A 128 8.69 -12.83 9.12
CA LYS A 128 10.06 -13.36 9.15
C LYS A 128 10.15 -14.83 8.78
N ASN A 129 9.15 -15.63 9.15
CA ASN A 129 9.19 -17.08 9.04
C ASN A 129 8.28 -17.63 7.92
N GLY A 130 7.57 -16.75 7.21
CA GLY A 130 6.58 -17.12 6.21
C GLY A 130 5.26 -17.57 6.82
N ARG A 131 4.29 -17.81 5.95
CA ARG A 131 2.94 -18.28 6.33
C ARG A 131 2.86 -19.80 6.19
N PRO A 132 2.11 -20.48 7.05
CA PRO A 132 1.91 -21.93 6.93
C PRO A 132 1.07 -22.32 5.69
N PHE A 133 0.28 -21.38 5.16
CA PHE A 133 -0.57 -21.55 3.97
C PHE A 133 -1.03 -20.19 3.44
N GLY A 134 -1.48 -20.15 2.18
CA GLY A 134 -1.84 -18.94 1.45
C GLY A 134 -0.63 -18.23 0.84
N ASP A 135 -0.87 -17.04 0.29
CA ASP A 135 0.16 -16.26 -0.37
C ASP A 135 1.09 -15.59 0.64
N ASP A 136 2.37 -15.46 0.29
CA ASP A 136 3.34 -14.71 1.07
C ASP A 136 3.26 -13.22 0.66
N TYR A 137 2.87 -12.37 1.62
CA TYR A 137 2.72 -10.92 1.43
C TYR A 137 3.98 -10.13 1.78
N PHE A 138 5.13 -10.78 1.99
CA PHE A 138 6.36 -10.11 2.37
C PHE A 138 6.83 -9.10 1.30
N GLU A 139 6.79 -9.50 0.02
CA GLU A 139 7.14 -8.59 -1.08
C GLU A 139 6.17 -7.42 -1.21
N GLU A 140 4.86 -7.65 -1.00
CA GLU A 140 3.86 -6.58 -0.97
C GLU A 140 4.16 -5.56 0.15
N LEU A 141 4.51 -6.04 1.35
CA LEU A 141 4.91 -5.18 2.45
C LEU A 141 6.16 -4.36 2.10
N LEU A 142 7.19 -4.99 1.51
CA LEU A 142 8.40 -4.30 1.10
C LEU A 142 8.10 -3.20 0.06
N ASP A 143 7.28 -3.49 -0.94
CA ASP A 143 6.89 -2.51 -1.94
C ASP A 143 6.09 -1.35 -1.30
N ARG A 144 5.21 -1.63 -0.35
CA ARG A 144 4.48 -0.61 0.41
C ARG A 144 5.40 0.28 1.26
N ILE A 145 6.39 -0.32 1.92
CA ILE A 145 7.40 0.44 2.69
C ILE A 145 8.21 1.34 1.76
N ARG A 146 8.62 0.83 0.59
CA ARG A 146 9.33 1.61 -0.43
C ARG A 146 8.48 2.80 -0.90
N ASP A 147 7.20 2.58 -1.20
CA ASP A 147 6.28 3.64 -1.59
C ASP A 147 6.12 4.73 -0.51
N ILE A 148 6.03 4.34 0.75
CA ILE A 148 5.93 5.29 1.88
C ILE A 148 7.23 6.09 2.02
N ARG A 149 8.41 5.46 1.94
CA ARG A 149 9.72 6.13 2.03
C ARG A 149 9.95 7.08 0.86
N THR A 150 9.49 6.72 -0.33
CA THR A 150 9.67 7.50 -1.55
C THR A 150 8.51 8.44 -1.86
N SER A 151 7.52 8.56 -0.97
CA SER A 151 6.51 9.60 -1.09
C SER A 151 7.21 10.97 -1.14
N GLU A 152 6.90 11.76 -2.17
CA GLU A 152 7.69 12.92 -2.61
C GLU A 152 8.10 13.85 -1.46
N ARG A 153 7.15 14.25 -0.60
CA ARG A 153 7.45 15.13 0.52
C ARG A 153 8.38 14.50 1.55
N ARG A 154 8.14 13.25 1.96
CA ARG A 154 8.96 12.57 2.99
C ARG A 154 10.33 12.19 2.48
N PHE A 155 10.42 11.81 1.21
CA PHE A 155 11.68 11.56 0.56
C PHE A 155 12.58 12.78 0.59
N TRP A 156 12.10 13.93 0.09
CA TRP A 156 12.89 15.15 0.06
C TRP A 156 13.24 15.67 1.45
N GLN A 157 12.35 15.55 2.43
CA GLN A 157 12.66 15.87 3.82
C GLN A 157 13.83 15.00 4.32
N LYS A 158 13.74 13.69 4.16
CA LYS A 158 14.77 12.77 4.63
C LYS A 158 16.11 12.97 3.89
N VAL A 159 16.07 13.18 2.58
CA VAL A 159 17.28 13.52 1.79
C VAL A 159 17.90 14.80 2.33
N THR A 160 17.12 15.85 2.52
CA THR A 160 17.60 17.13 3.05
C THR A 160 18.23 16.96 4.44
N ASP A 161 17.55 16.24 5.35
CA ASP A 161 18.05 15.98 6.70
C ASP A 161 19.39 15.23 6.65
N LEU A 162 19.48 14.15 5.87
CA LEU A 162 20.70 13.36 5.72
C LEU A 162 21.86 14.19 5.13
N PHE A 163 21.60 14.99 4.09
CA PHE A 163 22.63 15.84 3.49
C PHE A 163 23.06 16.95 4.43
N SER A 164 22.17 17.48 5.28
CA SER A 164 22.57 18.46 6.31
C SER A 164 23.50 17.87 7.37
N GLU A 165 23.44 16.55 7.61
CA GLU A 165 24.30 15.85 8.56
C GLU A 165 25.67 15.45 7.97
N VAL A 166 25.72 15.09 6.67
CA VAL A 166 26.98 14.62 6.03
C VAL A 166 27.71 15.68 5.23
N SER A 167 27.03 16.76 4.80
CA SER A 167 27.65 17.75 3.92
C SER A 167 28.05 19.00 4.70
N TYR A 168 29.35 19.25 4.82
CA TYR A 168 29.88 20.36 5.58
C TYR A 168 29.70 21.74 4.91
N ASP A 169 29.38 21.77 3.61
CA ASP A 169 29.14 22.95 2.80
C ASP A 169 27.65 23.11 2.42
N TYR A 170 26.75 22.36 3.04
CA TYR A 170 25.32 22.42 2.77
C TYR A 170 24.68 23.68 3.35
N ASP A 171 24.08 24.49 2.46
CA ASP A 171 23.18 25.60 2.82
C ASP A 171 21.84 25.39 2.09
N PRO A 172 20.73 25.16 2.83
CA PRO A 172 19.41 24.91 2.24
C PRO A 172 18.87 26.07 1.41
N ASN A 173 19.39 27.30 1.60
CA ASN A 173 18.97 28.48 0.86
C ASN A 173 19.83 28.76 -0.37
N SER A 174 20.96 28.06 -0.53
CA SER A 174 21.88 28.26 -1.64
C SER A 174 21.31 27.81 -2.98
N GLN A 175 21.77 28.43 -4.06
CA GLN A 175 21.47 27.97 -5.43
C GLN A 175 22.09 26.59 -5.68
N THR A 176 23.27 26.34 -5.12
CA THR A 176 23.96 25.03 -5.23
C THR A 176 23.11 23.88 -4.71
N ALA A 177 22.47 24.02 -3.53
CA ALA A 177 21.58 23.01 -2.98
C ALA A 177 20.36 22.78 -3.87
N ARG A 178 19.73 23.83 -4.38
CA ARG A 178 18.59 23.71 -5.32
C ARG A 178 18.96 22.99 -6.60
N ASP A 179 20.09 23.36 -7.20
CA ASP A 179 20.60 22.75 -8.45
C ASP A 179 20.96 21.28 -8.21
N PHE A 180 21.56 20.97 -7.06
CA PHE A 180 21.85 19.59 -6.67
C PHE A 180 20.59 18.72 -6.60
N PHE A 181 19.56 19.14 -5.86
CA PHE A 181 18.32 18.35 -5.74
C PHE A 181 17.58 18.22 -7.06
N ALA A 182 17.52 19.27 -7.87
CA ALA A 182 16.95 19.21 -9.21
C ALA A 182 17.69 18.25 -10.13
N SER A 183 19.03 18.26 -10.07
CA SER A 183 19.89 17.34 -10.81
C SER A 183 19.68 15.89 -10.35
N CYS A 184 19.66 15.65 -9.04
CA CYS A 184 19.41 14.35 -8.47
C CYS A 184 18.08 13.78 -8.95
N GLN A 185 17.00 14.55 -8.87
CA GLN A 185 15.68 14.14 -9.33
C GLN A 185 15.67 13.79 -10.82
N ASN A 186 16.29 14.60 -11.66
CA ASN A 186 16.39 14.33 -13.09
C ASN A 186 17.19 13.08 -13.41
N LYS A 187 18.33 12.87 -12.74
CA LYS A 187 19.16 11.67 -12.89
C LYS A 187 18.41 10.40 -12.50
N MET A 188 17.64 10.42 -11.40
CA MET A 188 16.83 9.28 -10.96
C MET A 188 15.71 8.94 -11.96
N HIS A 189 15.00 9.94 -12.47
CA HIS A 189 13.99 9.71 -13.51
C HIS A 189 14.63 9.17 -14.79
N TYR A 190 15.73 9.77 -15.23
CA TYR A 190 16.44 9.36 -16.44
C TYR A 190 16.96 7.93 -16.35
N ALA A 191 17.51 7.54 -15.21
CA ALA A 191 17.98 6.20 -14.95
C ALA A 191 16.91 5.12 -15.20
N VAL A 192 15.65 5.45 -14.93
CA VAL A 192 14.52 4.51 -15.05
C VAL A 192 13.80 4.63 -16.40
N THR A 193 13.64 5.84 -16.94
CA THR A 193 12.78 6.11 -18.10
C THR A 193 13.51 6.60 -19.34
N HIS A 194 14.81 6.87 -19.25
CA HIS A 194 15.63 7.60 -20.26
C HIS A 194 15.10 9.01 -20.55
N GLN A 195 14.34 9.59 -19.63
CA GLN A 195 13.76 10.92 -19.74
C GLN A 195 13.91 11.68 -18.42
N THR A 196 14.18 12.99 -18.50
CA THR A 196 14.09 13.87 -17.33
C THR A 196 12.64 14.08 -16.89
N ALA A 197 12.44 14.59 -15.69
CA ALA A 197 11.08 14.86 -15.17
C ALA A 197 10.25 15.75 -16.12
N ALA A 198 10.87 16.78 -16.71
CA ALA A 198 10.19 17.65 -17.68
C ALA A 198 9.83 16.92 -18.97
N GLU A 199 10.70 16.07 -19.49
CA GLU A 199 10.48 15.29 -20.70
C GLU A 199 9.36 14.27 -20.50
N ILE A 200 9.32 13.55 -19.36
CA ILE A 200 8.25 12.61 -19.02
C ILE A 200 6.89 13.29 -19.09
N VAL A 201 6.72 14.43 -18.40
CA VAL A 201 5.44 15.16 -18.41
C VAL A 201 5.09 15.62 -19.82
N MET A 202 6.05 16.24 -20.54
CA MET A 202 5.80 16.76 -21.89
C MET A 202 5.39 15.69 -22.88
N ASP A 203 5.93 14.49 -22.77
CA ASP A 203 5.64 13.40 -23.71
C ASP A 203 4.37 12.64 -23.37
N ARG A 204 3.99 12.61 -22.09
CA ARG A 204 2.88 11.76 -21.63
C ARG A 204 1.59 12.52 -21.38
N VAL A 205 1.65 13.83 -21.06
CA VAL A 205 0.44 14.65 -20.86
C VAL A 205 -0.32 14.85 -22.16
N ASP A 206 -1.61 14.49 -22.15
CA ASP A 206 -2.48 14.56 -23.33
C ASP A 206 -3.94 14.58 -22.87
N ALA A 207 -4.64 15.67 -23.14
CA ALA A 207 -6.06 15.86 -22.77
C ALA A 207 -7.00 14.81 -23.37
N GLY A 208 -6.62 14.17 -24.48
CA GLY A 208 -7.38 13.11 -25.15
C GLY A 208 -7.25 11.74 -24.50
N LYS A 209 -6.29 11.56 -23.58
CA LYS A 209 -6.09 10.30 -22.87
C LYS A 209 -6.92 10.24 -21.58
N PRO A 210 -7.28 9.03 -21.11
CA PRO A 210 -7.86 8.87 -19.78
C PRO A 210 -6.97 9.53 -18.71
N ASN A 211 -7.58 10.36 -17.86
CA ASN A 211 -6.88 11.13 -16.82
C ASN A 211 -5.65 11.92 -17.33
N MET A 212 -5.69 12.37 -18.58
CA MET A 212 -4.59 13.09 -19.24
C MET A 212 -3.25 12.29 -19.30
N GLY A 213 -3.31 10.97 -19.29
CA GLY A 213 -2.14 10.09 -19.26
C GLY A 213 -1.54 9.89 -17.87
N LEU A 214 -2.14 10.45 -16.81
CA LEU A 214 -1.75 10.19 -15.41
C LEU A 214 -2.10 8.76 -15.00
N THR A 215 -1.17 8.10 -14.35
CA THR A 215 -1.36 6.78 -13.75
C THR A 215 -1.79 6.89 -12.29
N THR A 216 -1.43 8.00 -11.61
CA THR A 216 -1.82 8.30 -10.23
C THR A 216 -2.01 9.81 -10.02
N TRP A 217 -2.72 10.20 -8.97
CA TRP A 217 -2.93 11.58 -8.52
C TRP A 217 -3.32 11.62 -7.05
N LYS A 218 -3.39 12.81 -6.44
CA LYS A 218 -3.80 12.95 -5.05
C LYS A 218 -5.26 12.48 -4.86
N GLY A 219 -5.42 11.34 -4.20
CA GLY A 219 -6.72 10.71 -3.92
C GLY A 219 -7.11 9.60 -4.90
N ALA A 220 -6.22 9.22 -5.84
CA ALA A 220 -6.45 8.07 -6.72
C ALA A 220 -6.71 6.77 -5.92
N PRO A 221 -7.52 5.85 -6.45
CA PRO A 221 -8.24 5.90 -7.72
C PRO A 221 -9.54 6.73 -7.68
N LYS A 222 -9.90 7.27 -6.50
CA LYS A 222 -11.10 8.09 -6.32
C LYS A 222 -10.83 9.56 -6.68
N GLY A 223 -11.89 10.27 -7.06
CA GLY A 223 -11.79 11.68 -7.44
C GLY A 223 -11.18 11.90 -8.82
N HIS A 224 -10.71 13.12 -9.07
CA HIS A 224 -10.16 13.55 -10.36
C HIS A 224 -8.80 14.22 -10.17
N PRO A 225 -7.89 14.13 -11.18
CA PRO A 225 -6.64 14.87 -11.19
C PRO A 225 -6.88 16.39 -11.03
N ARG A 226 -5.93 17.03 -10.37
CA ARG A 226 -5.90 18.49 -10.15
C ARG A 226 -4.79 19.13 -10.97
N SER A 227 -4.85 20.45 -11.16
CA SER A 227 -3.80 21.21 -11.82
C SER A 227 -2.40 21.06 -11.19
N THR A 228 -2.34 20.73 -9.90
CA THR A 228 -1.08 20.42 -9.19
C THR A 228 -0.52 19.04 -9.52
N ASP A 229 -1.37 18.09 -9.89
CA ASP A 229 -0.96 16.71 -10.15
C ASP A 229 -0.32 16.56 -11.54
N VAL A 230 -0.75 17.38 -12.52
CA VAL A 230 -0.29 17.28 -13.92
C VAL A 230 1.15 17.74 -14.16
N THR A 231 1.75 18.42 -13.21
CA THR A 231 3.14 18.89 -13.29
C THR A 231 4.13 17.95 -12.60
N VAL A 232 3.66 16.86 -12.00
CA VAL A 232 4.48 15.91 -11.26
C VAL A 232 4.81 14.71 -12.13
N ALA A 233 6.06 14.56 -12.54
CA ALA A 233 6.52 13.49 -13.44
C ALA A 233 6.22 12.09 -12.90
N LYS A 234 6.35 11.86 -11.60
CA LYS A 234 6.07 10.60 -10.93
C LYS A 234 4.64 10.11 -11.21
N ASN A 235 3.68 11.02 -11.39
CA ASN A 235 2.27 10.70 -11.64
C ASN A 235 2.01 10.09 -13.02
N TYR A 236 2.99 10.11 -13.92
CA TYR A 236 2.91 9.56 -15.28
C TYR A 236 3.67 8.24 -15.44
N LEU A 237 4.32 7.75 -14.38
CA LEU A 237 5.09 6.51 -14.42
C LEU A 237 4.16 5.31 -14.40
N ASN A 238 4.45 4.30 -15.21
CA ASN A 238 3.78 3.01 -15.10
C ASN A 238 4.29 2.24 -13.87
N GLU A 239 3.63 1.14 -13.53
CA GLU A 239 3.94 0.33 -12.34
C GLU A 239 5.40 -0.14 -12.31
N ARG A 240 5.93 -0.62 -13.45
CA ARG A 240 7.32 -1.08 -13.56
C ARG A 240 8.32 0.06 -13.34
N GLU A 241 8.07 1.21 -13.97
CA GLU A 241 8.89 2.42 -13.80
C GLU A 241 8.84 2.93 -12.37
N MET A 242 7.65 2.92 -11.75
CA MET A 242 7.46 3.32 -10.36
C MET A 242 8.22 2.40 -9.41
N LYS A 243 8.11 1.07 -9.58
CA LYS A 243 8.84 0.11 -8.77
C LYS A 243 10.36 0.28 -8.91
N ALA A 244 10.86 0.48 -10.12
CA ALA A 244 12.29 0.72 -10.38
C ALA A 244 12.76 2.02 -9.72
N LEU A 245 12.00 3.12 -9.86
CA LEU A 245 12.31 4.40 -9.24
C LEU A 245 12.34 4.30 -7.70
N ASN A 246 11.34 3.66 -7.12
CA ASN A 246 11.25 3.47 -5.68
C ASN A 246 12.42 2.62 -5.14
N THR A 247 12.80 1.56 -5.85
CA THR A 247 13.94 0.71 -5.49
C THR A 247 15.25 1.49 -5.55
N LEU A 248 15.51 2.21 -6.65
CA LEU A 248 16.70 3.02 -6.83
C LEU A 248 16.80 4.11 -5.76
N THR A 249 15.69 4.80 -5.50
CA THR A 249 15.60 5.87 -4.51
C THR A 249 15.85 5.38 -3.08
N THR A 250 15.27 4.22 -2.73
CA THR A 250 15.46 3.62 -1.40
C THR A 250 16.91 3.23 -1.17
N GLY A 251 17.55 2.59 -2.16
CA GLY A 251 18.95 2.21 -2.05
C GLY A 251 19.90 3.41 -1.93
N LEU A 252 19.58 4.54 -2.59
CA LEU A 252 20.35 5.79 -2.40
C LEU A 252 20.20 6.30 -0.96
N LEU A 253 18.98 6.29 -0.40
CA LEU A 253 18.77 6.70 1.00
C LEU A 253 19.57 5.81 1.96
N ASP A 254 19.54 4.49 1.77
CA ASP A 254 20.29 3.55 2.61
C ASP A 254 21.80 3.78 2.52
N LEU A 255 22.32 4.09 1.32
CA LEU A 255 23.72 4.44 1.12
C LEU A 255 24.10 5.72 1.88
N VAL A 256 23.27 6.77 1.81
CA VAL A 256 23.52 8.04 2.53
C VAL A 256 23.39 7.85 4.05
N GLU A 257 22.38 7.10 4.52
CA GLU A 257 22.24 6.75 5.94
C GLU A 257 23.47 6.01 6.47
N ALA A 258 24.04 5.07 5.71
CA ALA A 258 25.26 4.38 6.10
C ALA A 258 26.46 5.34 6.24
N ARG A 259 26.54 6.39 5.42
CA ARG A 259 27.60 7.43 5.54
C ARG A 259 27.41 8.29 6.79
N VAL A 260 26.15 8.65 7.12
CA VAL A 260 25.82 9.36 8.38
C VAL A 260 26.27 8.55 9.59
N LEU A 261 25.92 7.26 9.63
CA LEU A 261 26.28 6.35 10.74
C LEU A 261 27.80 6.20 10.90
N ASN A 262 28.54 6.26 9.79
CA ASN A 262 30.01 6.19 9.80
C ASN A 262 30.69 7.58 9.96
N HIS A 263 29.92 8.64 10.23
CA HIS A 263 30.43 10.02 10.36
C HIS A 263 31.31 10.46 9.18
N THR A 264 30.97 10.00 7.96
CA THR A 264 31.72 10.34 6.75
C THR A 264 31.24 11.67 6.22
N LEU A 265 31.97 12.75 6.51
CA LEU A 265 31.68 14.07 5.98
C LEU A 265 32.10 14.18 4.51
N THR A 266 31.27 14.85 3.72
CA THR A 266 31.48 15.05 2.27
C THR A 266 31.08 16.48 1.88
N SER A 267 31.54 16.92 0.69
CA SER A 267 30.99 18.14 0.08
C SER A 267 29.73 17.81 -0.74
N MET A 268 28.97 18.84 -1.12
CA MET A 268 27.84 18.69 -2.05
C MET A 268 28.28 18.15 -3.42
N GLU A 269 29.48 18.48 -3.85
CA GLU A 269 30.07 17.97 -5.11
C GLU A 269 30.41 16.47 -5.02
N GLU A 270 30.99 16.03 -3.90
CA GLU A 270 31.26 14.62 -3.65
C GLU A 270 29.95 13.82 -3.53
N CYS A 271 28.90 14.41 -2.95
CA CYS A 271 27.57 13.81 -2.91
C CYS A 271 26.98 13.64 -4.32
N ALA A 272 27.14 14.63 -5.21
CA ALA A 272 26.71 14.51 -6.61
C ALA A 272 27.44 13.38 -7.34
N THR A 273 28.75 13.27 -7.11
CA THR A 273 29.60 12.18 -7.65
C THR A 273 29.15 10.82 -7.11
N LEU A 274 28.82 10.73 -5.82
CA LEU A 274 28.31 9.50 -5.20
C LEU A 274 27.01 9.01 -5.85
N ILE A 275 26.10 9.94 -6.16
CA ILE A 275 24.83 9.60 -6.86
C ILE A 275 25.14 9.03 -8.25
N ASP A 276 26.07 9.62 -9.00
CA ASP A 276 26.46 9.16 -10.33
C ASP A 276 27.06 7.75 -10.27
N GLN A 277 27.95 7.51 -9.30
CA GLN A 277 28.54 6.21 -9.06
C GLN A 277 27.46 5.17 -8.67
N TYR A 278 26.53 5.53 -7.81
CA TYR A 278 25.45 4.65 -7.39
C TYR A 278 24.55 4.24 -8.56
N ILE A 279 24.12 5.20 -9.40
CA ILE A 279 23.30 4.92 -10.60
C ILE A 279 24.07 4.00 -11.55
N SER A 280 25.36 4.28 -11.79
CA SER A 280 26.22 3.48 -12.67
C SER A 280 26.42 2.06 -12.14
N LEU A 281 26.67 1.89 -10.84
CA LEU A 281 26.78 0.58 -10.18
C LEU A 281 25.49 -0.23 -10.24
N SER A 282 24.34 0.47 -10.26
CA SER A 282 23.03 -0.17 -10.42
C SER A 282 22.75 -0.64 -11.86
N GLY A 283 23.70 -0.46 -12.79
CA GLY A 283 23.58 -0.83 -14.21
C GLY A 283 22.56 0.04 -14.97
N MET A 284 22.24 1.21 -14.45
CA MET A 284 21.27 2.12 -15.05
C MET A 284 21.97 3.26 -15.82
N PRO A 285 21.31 3.83 -16.86
CA PRO A 285 21.89 4.92 -17.63
C PRO A 285 21.99 6.19 -16.80
N LEU A 286 23.12 6.90 -16.98
CA LEU A 286 23.38 8.17 -16.34
C LEU A 286 23.00 9.33 -17.28
N LEU A 287 22.33 10.34 -16.73
CA LEU A 287 22.00 11.56 -17.46
C LEU A 287 23.25 12.41 -17.64
N GLU A 288 23.61 12.68 -18.88
CA GLU A 288 24.61 13.67 -19.24
C GLU A 288 23.96 15.03 -19.46
N GLY A 289 24.32 16.03 -18.63
CA GLY A 289 23.78 17.39 -18.72
C GLY A 289 22.45 17.59 -17.98
N LYS A 290 21.64 18.53 -18.48
CA LYS A 290 20.40 18.98 -17.80
C LYS A 290 19.10 18.49 -18.47
N GLY A 291 19.19 17.68 -19.54
CA GLY A 291 18.06 17.32 -20.40
C GLY A 291 17.72 18.40 -21.44
N ASN A 292 16.74 18.09 -22.31
CA ASN A 292 16.45 18.92 -23.49
C ASN A 292 15.20 19.80 -23.33
N ARG A 293 14.48 19.71 -22.20
CA ARG A 293 13.23 20.43 -21.94
C ARG A 293 13.29 21.23 -20.64
N GLY A 294 12.86 22.50 -20.73
CA GLY A 294 12.83 23.39 -19.57
C GLY A 294 11.56 23.18 -18.72
N HIS A 295 11.70 23.38 -17.40
CA HIS A 295 10.59 23.26 -16.44
C HIS A 295 9.39 24.18 -16.77
N GLU A 296 9.65 25.43 -17.21
CA GLU A 296 8.59 26.37 -17.57
C GLU A 296 7.80 25.94 -18.82
N GLN A 297 8.48 25.35 -19.81
CA GLN A 297 7.81 24.81 -21.00
C GLN A 297 6.93 23.62 -20.63
N MET A 298 7.43 22.72 -19.79
CA MET A 298 6.69 21.58 -19.27
C MET A 298 5.44 22.03 -18.51
N ARG A 299 5.60 22.96 -17.57
CA ARG A 299 4.50 23.47 -16.76
C ARG A 299 3.41 24.10 -17.61
N ARG A 300 3.78 24.92 -18.61
CA ARG A 300 2.83 25.53 -19.55
C ARG A 300 2.05 24.45 -20.28
N LYS A 301 2.74 23.48 -20.92
CA LYS A 301 2.07 22.42 -21.65
C LYS A 301 1.13 21.61 -20.75
N ALA A 302 1.58 21.22 -19.57
CA ALA A 302 0.78 20.43 -18.63
C ALA A 302 -0.50 21.16 -18.20
N LEU A 303 -0.42 22.46 -17.92
CA LEU A 303 -1.59 23.25 -17.55
C LEU A 303 -2.52 23.51 -18.74
N ASP A 304 -1.99 23.71 -19.95
CA ASP A 304 -2.80 23.86 -21.16
C ASP A 304 -3.61 22.57 -21.44
N GLU A 305 -2.99 21.41 -21.32
CA GLU A 305 -3.67 20.12 -21.46
C GLU A 305 -4.70 19.90 -20.34
N PHE A 306 -4.39 20.30 -19.10
CA PHE A 306 -5.33 20.24 -17.99
C PHE A 306 -6.58 21.09 -18.28
N HIS A 307 -6.43 22.32 -18.73
CA HIS A 307 -7.56 23.21 -19.04
C HIS A 307 -8.43 22.67 -20.17
N LYS A 308 -7.83 22.07 -21.22
CA LYS A 308 -8.59 21.40 -22.29
C LYS A 308 -9.41 20.23 -21.76
N TRP A 309 -8.78 19.39 -20.94
CA TRP A 309 -9.42 18.22 -20.35
C TRP A 309 -10.54 18.60 -19.37
N ASP A 310 -10.30 19.58 -18.51
CA ASP A 310 -11.28 20.04 -17.51
C ASP A 310 -12.49 20.73 -18.20
N ALA A 311 -12.24 21.51 -19.25
CA ALA A 311 -13.30 22.10 -20.06
C ALA A 311 -14.16 21.08 -20.83
N ALA A 312 -13.55 19.95 -21.23
CA ALA A 312 -14.28 18.89 -21.95
C ALA A 312 -15.03 17.94 -20.96
N ARG A 313 -14.78 18.03 -19.67
CA ARG A 313 -15.40 17.19 -18.65
C ARG A 313 -16.79 17.71 -18.29
N GLU A 314 -17.80 16.85 -18.45
CA GLU A 314 -19.13 17.14 -17.92
C GLU A 314 -19.09 17.33 -16.40
N SER A 315 -19.65 18.42 -15.91
CA SER A 315 -19.83 18.63 -14.48
C SER A 315 -20.78 17.58 -13.88
N ASP A 316 -20.68 17.33 -12.58
CA ASP A 316 -21.64 16.45 -11.91
C ASP A 316 -23.07 16.99 -12.00
N PHE A 317 -23.21 18.33 -12.12
CA PHE A 317 -24.49 19.00 -12.36
C PHE A 317 -25.04 18.71 -13.77
N ASP A 318 -24.19 18.72 -14.80
CA ASP A 318 -24.61 18.42 -16.18
C ASP A 318 -25.08 16.97 -16.31
N ARG A 319 -24.41 16.03 -15.65
CA ARG A 319 -24.83 14.62 -15.59
C ARG A 319 -26.16 14.46 -14.85
N PHE A 320 -26.35 15.17 -13.74
CA PHE A 320 -27.59 15.18 -13.01
C PHE A 320 -28.74 15.78 -13.84
N ALA A 321 -28.52 16.90 -14.51
CA ALA A 321 -29.50 17.53 -15.37
C ALA A 321 -29.92 16.62 -16.54
N LYS A 322 -28.98 15.95 -17.22
CA LYS A 322 -29.28 14.95 -18.27
C LYS A 322 -30.05 13.73 -17.73
N GLY A 323 -29.80 13.31 -16.49
CA GLY A 323 -30.56 12.24 -15.83
C GLY A 323 -32.02 12.60 -15.58
N LEU A 324 -32.30 13.88 -15.33
CA LEU A 324 -33.68 14.37 -15.18
C LEU A 324 -34.44 14.45 -16.51
N ASP A 325 -33.77 14.84 -17.61
CA ASP A 325 -34.38 14.90 -18.94
C ASP A 325 -34.65 13.50 -19.52
N GLY A 326 -33.93 12.45 -19.08
CA GLY A 326 -34.11 11.05 -19.51
C GLY A 326 -35.24 10.29 -18.85
N THR A 327 -35.85 10.82 -17.76
CA THR A 327 -36.94 10.17 -17.01
C THR A 327 -38.36 10.63 -17.42
N GLY A 328 -38.45 11.45 -18.47
CA GLY A 328 -39.70 12.01 -19.01
C GLY A 328 -40.13 11.40 -20.36
N ARG A 329 -40.19 10.03 -20.42
CA ARG A 329 -40.96 9.32 -21.48
C ARG A 329 -41.56 8.03 -20.95
#